data_d746c2cb95141c28ea315f48c897bc05
#
_entry.id   d746c2cb95141c28ea315f48c897bc05
#
_cell.length_a   1.000
_cell.length_b   1.000
_cell.length_c   1.000
_cell.angle_alpha   90.00
_cell.angle_beta   90.00
_cell.angle_gamma   90.00
#
_symmetry.space_group_name_H-M   'P 1'
#
loop_
_entity.id
_entity.type
_entity.pdbx_description
1 polymer ?
#
loop_
_entity_poly.entity_id
_entity_poly.type
_entity_poly.pdbx_seq_one_letter_code
_entity_poly.pdbx_strand_id
1 'polypeptide(L)'
;MATELVLIRHGYTVRVNGDYVHAPLTPLGQQQAAQTGEYLSARRQVIHGFYTSPLRRAHETADIIASKISIQPAVKNGVRELEGLEIPALGLYELASIFDPVEDYLDDRAGKPIRWPIEGRISQSVLEIIAAHPDQRVVVVAHSGVISAILAWYLPEERGEYWLTTVRNCSLTRLGVDKARVQILGFDEIGHLSPEVVTEQRPDRAVRLAKAILAVLKRSPLGRRRA
;
A
#
# COMPACT_ATOMS: atom_id res chain seq x y z
N MET A 1 21.96 -8.35 5.86
CA MET A 1 21.46 -7.10 5.20
C MET A 1 19.95 -7.20 5.16
N ALA A 2 19.24 -6.13 4.83
CA ALA A 2 17.77 -6.12 4.78
C ALA A 2 17.26 -6.10 3.34
N THR A 3 16.17 -6.81 3.05
CA THR A 3 15.46 -6.66 1.78
C THR A 3 14.84 -5.27 1.71
N GLU A 4 15.12 -4.49 0.67
CA GLU A 4 14.46 -3.21 0.42
C GLU A 4 13.23 -3.43 -0.46
N LEU A 5 12.05 -3.19 0.12
CA LEU A 5 10.77 -3.24 -0.58
C LEU A 5 10.36 -1.82 -0.99
N VAL A 6 10.34 -1.55 -2.29
CA VAL A 6 9.93 -0.27 -2.88
C VAL A 6 8.51 -0.40 -3.39
N LEU A 7 7.55 0.13 -2.64
CA LEU A 7 6.13 0.12 -2.97
C LEU A 7 5.80 1.38 -3.77
N ILE A 8 5.18 1.23 -4.93
CA ILE A 8 4.79 2.32 -5.81
C ILE A 8 3.28 2.27 -6.02
N ARG A 9 2.57 3.36 -5.73
CA ARG A 9 1.18 3.45 -6.14
C ARG A 9 1.10 3.67 -7.64
N HIS A 10 0.14 3.02 -8.32
CA HIS A 10 -0.14 3.23 -9.74
C HIS A 10 -0.31 4.72 -10.11
N GLY A 11 -0.05 5.08 -11.35
CA GLY A 11 -0.25 6.42 -11.91
C GLY A 11 -1.72 6.87 -11.89
N TYR A 12 -1.94 8.15 -12.13
CA TYR A 12 -3.28 8.73 -12.09
C TYR A 12 -4.23 8.09 -13.10
N THR A 13 -5.44 7.80 -12.64
CA THR A 13 -6.53 7.20 -13.42
C THR A 13 -7.85 7.84 -13.04
N VAL A 14 -8.83 7.74 -13.91
CA VAL A 14 -10.21 8.18 -13.67
C VAL A 14 -11.18 7.05 -14.01
N ARG A 15 -12.36 7.06 -13.42
CA ARG A 15 -13.43 6.12 -13.77
C ARG A 15 -13.83 6.29 -15.23
N VAL A 16 -13.95 5.19 -15.95
CA VAL A 16 -14.48 5.17 -17.32
C VAL A 16 -15.83 4.46 -17.29
N ASN A 17 -16.90 5.13 -17.67
CA ASN A 17 -18.28 4.60 -17.62
C ASN A 17 -18.68 4.02 -16.24
N GLY A 18 -18.20 4.66 -15.16
CA GLY A 18 -18.43 4.19 -13.78
C GLY A 18 -17.50 3.08 -13.31
N ASP A 19 -16.76 2.43 -14.21
CA ASP A 19 -15.81 1.38 -13.89
C ASP A 19 -14.45 1.98 -13.49
N TYR A 20 -13.94 1.53 -12.35
CA TYR A 20 -12.62 1.88 -11.84
C TYR A 20 -11.66 0.68 -11.89
N VAL A 21 -12.21 -0.53 -11.90
CA VAL A 21 -11.41 -1.77 -11.87
C VAL A 21 -10.57 -1.90 -13.14
N HIS A 22 -11.19 -1.68 -14.30
CA HIS A 22 -10.54 -1.76 -15.61
C HIS A 22 -10.06 -0.40 -16.15
N ALA A 23 -10.12 0.66 -15.32
CA ALA A 23 -9.73 1.99 -15.73
C ALA A 23 -8.24 2.04 -16.12
N PRO A 24 -7.92 2.58 -17.32
CA PRO A 24 -6.54 2.77 -17.77
C PRO A 24 -5.89 3.97 -17.08
N LEU A 25 -4.59 4.14 -17.26
CA LEU A 25 -3.91 5.39 -16.93
C LEU A 25 -4.42 6.55 -17.81
N THR A 26 -4.53 7.72 -17.20
CA THR A 26 -4.65 8.97 -17.98
C THR A 26 -3.29 9.35 -18.58
N PRO A 27 -3.24 10.30 -19.54
CA PRO A 27 -1.97 10.85 -20.01
C PRO A 27 -1.08 11.37 -18.88
N LEU A 28 -1.68 11.98 -17.84
CA LEU A 28 -0.98 12.41 -16.64
C LEU A 28 -0.39 11.23 -15.87
N GLY A 29 -1.15 10.14 -15.70
CA GLY A 29 -0.67 8.92 -15.05
C GLY A 29 0.48 8.25 -15.82
N GLN A 30 0.45 8.31 -17.14
CA GLN A 30 1.56 7.82 -17.99
C GLN A 30 2.83 8.64 -17.79
N GLN A 31 2.72 9.97 -17.71
CA GLN A 31 3.85 10.86 -17.44
C GLN A 31 4.43 10.59 -16.03
N GLN A 32 3.59 10.42 -15.01
CA GLN A 32 4.02 10.04 -13.67
C GLN A 32 4.83 8.73 -13.68
N ALA A 33 4.31 7.70 -14.36
CA ALA A 33 4.99 6.41 -14.49
C ALA A 33 6.33 6.52 -15.24
N ALA A 34 6.39 7.34 -16.30
CA ALA A 34 7.61 7.58 -17.06
C ALA A 34 8.69 8.25 -16.20
N GLN A 35 8.36 9.32 -15.50
CA GLN A 35 9.29 10.01 -14.59
C GLN A 35 9.77 9.08 -13.46
N THR A 36 8.88 8.24 -12.93
CA THR A 36 9.25 7.23 -11.92
C THR A 36 10.25 6.20 -12.48
N GLY A 37 10.02 5.73 -13.70
CA GLY A 37 10.95 4.81 -14.37
C GLY A 37 12.32 5.45 -14.64
N GLU A 38 12.34 6.69 -15.08
CA GLU A 38 13.57 7.48 -15.30
C GLU A 38 14.35 7.68 -13.98
N TYR A 39 13.66 8.00 -12.90
CA TYR A 39 14.27 8.12 -11.59
C TYR A 39 14.90 6.81 -11.10
N LEU A 40 14.20 5.68 -11.23
CA LEU A 40 14.72 4.38 -10.84
C LEU A 40 15.94 3.99 -11.69
N SER A 41 15.90 4.24 -12.99
CA SER A 41 17.00 3.99 -13.92
C SER A 41 18.23 4.85 -13.61
N ALA A 42 18.03 6.14 -13.33
CA ALA A 42 19.14 7.08 -13.07
C ALA A 42 19.91 6.74 -11.78
N ARG A 43 19.27 6.10 -10.82
CA ARG A 43 19.92 5.72 -9.54
C ARG A 43 20.91 4.58 -9.68
N ARG A 44 20.95 3.87 -10.81
CA ARG A 44 21.83 2.73 -11.07
C ARG A 44 21.83 1.66 -9.97
N GLN A 45 20.78 1.62 -9.16
CA GLN A 45 20.63 0.62 -8.12
C GLN A 45 20.00 -0.62 -8.73
N VAL A 46 20.62 -1.77 -8.50
CA VAL A 46 20.12 -3.04 -9.04
C VAL A 46 18.74 -3.35 -8.45
N ILE A 47 17.76 -3.58 -9.32
CA ILE A 47 16.43 -4.09 -8.97
C ILE A 47 16.46 -5.58 -9.28
N HIS A 48 16.26 -6.41 -8.26
CA HIS A 48 16.37 -7.87 -8.36
C HIS A 48 15.02 -8.54 -8.60
N GLY A 49 13.92 -7.87 -8.23
CA GLY A 49 12.57 -8.32 -8.47
C GLY A 49 11.66 -7.14 -8.82
N PHE A 50 10.74 -7.36 -9.76
CA PHE A 50 9.74 -6.37 -10.12
C PHE A 50 8.37 -7.03 -10.21
N TYR A 51 7.41 -6.54 -9.44
CA TYR A 51 6.06 -7.09 -9.33
C TYR A 51 5.00 -6.03 -9.57
N THR A 52 3.83 -6.45 -10.02
CA THR A 52 2.69 -5.56 -10.23
C THR A 52 1.36 -6.24 -9.87
N SER A 53 0.40 -5.41 -9.46
CA SER A 53 -1.00 -5.81 -9.36
C SER A 53 -1.57 -6.20 -10.73
N PRO A 54 -2.52 -7.13 -10.81
CA PRO A 54 -3.19 -7.50 -12.06
C PRO A 54 -4.11 -6.39 -12.60
N LEU A 55 -4.47 -5.36 -11.81
CA LEU A 55 -5.37 -4.31 -12.26
C LEU A 55 -4.70 -3.42 -13.30
N ARG A 56 -5.44 -3.12 -14.37
CA ARG A 56 -4.95 -2.46 -15.57
C ARG A 56 -4.08 -1.22 -15.30
N ARG A 57 -4.53 -0.31 -14.45
CA ARG A 57 -3.79 0.91 -14.08
C ARG A 57 -2.42 0.63 -13.45
N ALA A 58 -2.31 -0.42 -12.64
CA ALA A 58 -1.04 -0.79 -12.03
C ALA A 58 -0.14 -1.51 -13.03
N HIS A 59 -0.71 -2.36 -13.88
CA HIS A 59 0.01 -3.06 -14.93
C HIS A 59 0.60 -2.07 -15.95
N GLU A 60 -0.20 -1.14 -16.47
CA GLU A 60 0.27 -0.08 -17.38
C GLU A 60 1.36 0.80 -16.72
N THR A 61 1.23 1.10 -15.41
CA THR A 61 2.30 1.81 -14.67
C THR A 61 3.59 1.01 -14.66
N ALA A 62 3.50 -0.28 -14.34
CA ALA A 62 4.65 -1.17 -14.28
C ALA A 62 5.32 -1.35 -15.66
N ASP A 63 4.54 -1.48 -16.73
CA ASP A 63 5.06 -1.61 -18.10
C ASP A 63 5.86 -0.37 -18.53
N ILE A 64 5.34 0.83 -18.22
CA ILE A 64 6.04 2.08 -18.51
C ILE A 64 7.35 2.16 -17.71
N ILE A 65 7.34 1.82 -16.42
CA ILE A 65 8.55 1.76 -15.59
C ILE A 65 9.53 0.72 -16.16
N ALA A 66 9.04 -0.48 -16.52
CA ALA A 66 9.83 -1.57 -17.07
C ALA A 66 10.63 -1.16 -18.30
N SER A 67 10.02 -0.35 -19.18
CA SER A 67 10.68 0.17 -20.38
C SER A 67 11.93 1.02 -20.08
N LYS A 68 12.05 1.57 -18.87
CA LYS A 68 13.18 2.43 -18.44
C LYS A 68 14.25 1.67 -17.66
N ILE A 69 13.88 0.58 -16.98
CA ILE A 69 14.79 -0.18 -16.12
C ILE A 69 15.18 -1.54 -16.68
N SER A 70 14.65 -1.94 -17.83
CA SER A 70 14.94 -3.18 -18.56
C SER A 70 14.69 -4.46 -17.74
N ILE A 71 13.66 -4.44 -16.86
CA ILE A 71 13.20 -5.61 -16.11
C ILE A 71 11.69 -5.73 -16.23
N GLN A 72 11.18 -6.91 -16.57
CA GLN A 72 9.76 -7.14 -16.75
C GLN A 72 9.06 -7.40 -15.41
N PRO A 73 7.86 -6.81 -15.18
CA PRO A 73 7.10 -7.04 -13.96
C PRO A 73 6.40 -8.41 -13.98
N ALA A 74 6.51 -9.15 -12.89
CA ALA A 74 5.70 -10.35 -12.64
C ALA A 74 4.37 -9.96 -11.97
N VAL A 75 3.26 -10.48 -12.48
CA VAL A 75 1.95 -10.22 -11.90
C VAL A 75 1.79 -10.96 -10.58
N LYS A 76 1.36 -10.25 -9.52
CA LYS A 76 1.10 -10.79 -8.19
C LYS A 76 -0.33 -10.47 -7.76
N ASN A 77 -1.21 -11.47 -7.81
CA ASN A 77 -2.64 -11.29 -7.52
C ASN A 77 -2.92 -10.79 -6.09
N GLY A 78 -2.08 -11.15 -5.14
CA GLY A 78 -2.26 -10.75 -3.74
C GLY A 78 -2.07 -9.26 -3.47
N VAL A 79 -1.44 -8.49 -4.38
CA VAL A 79 -1.31 -7.03 -4.26
C VAL A 79 -2.37 -6.27 -5.08
N ARG A 80 -3.48 -6.94 -5.44
CA ARG A 80 -4.68 -6.31 -6.02
C ARG A 80 -5.32 -5.34 -5.02
N GLU A 81 -5.92 -4.26 -5.52
CA GLU A 81 -6.59 -3.26 -4.66
C GLU A 81 -7.70 -3.90 -3.81
N LEU A 82 -7.99 -3.24 -2.70
CA LEU A 82 -9.12 -3.57 -1.85
C LEU A 82 -10.43 -3.21 -2.55
N GLU A 83 -11.39 -4.12 -2.58
CA GLU A 83 -12.66 -3.96 -3.28
C GLU A 83 -13.85 -4.31 -2.39
N GLY A 84 -15.00 -3.67 -2.68
CA GLY A 84 -16.29 -4.04 -2.10
C GLY A 84 -16.31 -4.06 -0.57
N LEU A 85 -16.60 -5.21 0.01
CA LEU A 85 -16.71 -5.42 1.46
C LEU A 85 -15.36 -5.38 2.20
N GLU A 86 -14.24 -5.42 1.48
CA GLU A 86 -12.91 -5.35 2.10
C GLU A 86 -12.67 -4.00 2.80
N ILE A 87 -13.16 -2.89 2.24
CA ILE A 87 -12.99 -1.55 2.81
C ILE A 87 -13.83 -1.33 4.09
N PRO A 88 -15.13 -1.69 4.13
CA PRO A 88 -15.91 -1.63 5.36
C PRO A 88 -15.37 -2.54 6.47
N ALA A 89 -14.84 -3.72 6.13
CA ALA A 89 -14.25 -4.63 7.10
C ALA A 89 -13.03 -4.00 7.79
N LEU A 90 -12.19 -3.25 7.08
CA LEU A 90 -11.08 -2.48 7.65
C LEU A 90 -11.57 -1.42 8.65
N GLY A 91 -12.61 -0.65 8.28
CA GLY A 91 -13.19 0.37 9.16
C GLY A 91 -13.81 -0.22 10.42
N LEU A 92 -14.46 -1.39 10.33
CA LEU A 92 -15.02 -2.10 11.47
C LEU A 92 -13.95 -2.67 12.40
N TYR A 93 -12.82 -3.15 11.84
CA TYR A 93 -11.69 -3.62 12.61
C TYR A 93 -11.04 -2.49 13.43
N GLU A 94 -10.83 -1.33 12.81
CA GLU A 94 -10.35 -0.13 13.51
C GLU A 94 -11.31 0.28 14.64
N LEU A 95 -12.61 0.23 14.40
CA LEU A 95 -13.61 0.50 15.42
C LEU A 95 -13.57 -0.54 16.55
N ALA A 96 -13.46 -1.83 16.21
CA ALA A 96 -13.33 -2.90 17.19
C ALA A 96 -12.05 -2.75 18.02
N SER A 97 -10.90 -2.43 17.42
CA SER A 97 -9.63 -2.24 18.13
C SER A 97 -9.63 -1.05 19.11
N ILE A 98 -10.57 -0.09 18.95
CA ILE A 98 -10.76 1.01 19.90
C ILE A 98 -11.55 0.56 21.13
N PHE A 99 -12.47 -0.42 20.98
CA PHE A 99 -13.37 -0.88 22.04
C PHE A 99 -12.83 -2.11 22.78
N ASP A 100 -12.07 -2.98 22.09
CA ASP A 100 -11.46 -4.16 22.70
C ASP A 100 -9.95 -4.20 22.41
N PRO A 101 -9.11 -4.53 23.42
CA PRO A 101 -7.69 -4.81 23.17
C PRO A 101 -7.54 -5.92 22.14
N VAL A 102 -6.61 -5.75 21.22
CA VAL A 102 -6.31 -6.74 20.14
C VAL A 102 -5.99 -8.14 20.70
N GLU A 103 -5.65 -8.23 21.97
CA GLU A 103 -5.38 -9.46 22.72
C GLU A 103 -6.60 -10.40 22.81
N ASP A 104 -7.82 -9.87 22.77
CA ASP A 104 -9.05 -10.67 22.88
C ASP A 104 -9.49 -11.32 21.56
N TYR A 105 -8.83 -10.98 20.45
CA TYR A 105 -9.06 -11.58 19.13
C TYR A 105 -8.00 -12.63 18.73
N LEU A 106 -7.33 -13.19 19.73
CA LEU A 106 -6.50 -14.37 19.50
C LEU A 106 -7.41 -15.59 19.35
N ASP A 107 -7.19 -16.37 18.29
CA ASP A 107 -7.82 -17.69 18.18
C ASP A 107 -7.31 -18.55 19.34
N ASP A 108 -8.14 -18.76 20.36
CA ASP A 108 -7.85 -19.57 21.55
C ASP A 108 -7.39 -21.00 21.21
N ARG A 109 -7.66 -21.46 19.98
CA ARG A 109 -7.30 -22.80 19.52
C ARG A 109 -5.87 -22.92 19.00
N ALA A 110 -5.21 -21.82 18.64
CA ALA A 110 -3.89 -21.87 18.00
C ALA A 110 -2.92 -20.80 18.50
N GLY A 111 -3.30 -19.88 19.39
CA GLY A 111 -2.44 -18.77 19.85
C GLY A 111 -2.01 -17.85 18.71
N LYS A 112 -2.75 -17.84 17.57
CA LYS A 112 -2.45 -17.04 16.40
C LYS A 112 -3.48 -15.90 16.30
N PRO A 113 -3.03 -14.68 15.93
CA PRO A 113 -3.96 -13.59 15.68
C PRO A 113 -4.95 -13.99 14.59
N ILE A 114 -6.25 -13.71 14.80
CA ILE A 114 -7.28 -13.87 13.76
C ILE A 114 -6.90 -12.95 12.61
N ARG A 115 -6.42 -13.55 11.51
CA ARG A 115 -6.06 -12.83 10.29
C ARG A 115 -7.32 -12.67 9.46
N TRP A 116 -7.73 -11.45 9.24
CA TRP A 116 -8.78 -11.15 8.28
C TRP A 116 -8.36 -11.64 6.88
N PRO A 117 -9.29 -12.13 6.04
CA PRO A 117 -8.96 -12.69 4.72
C PRO A 117 -8.12 -11.76 3.84
N ILE A 118 -8.28 -10.46 4.02
CA ILE A 118 -7.58 -9.41 3.26
C ILE A 118 -6.12 -9.29 3.67
N GLU A 119 -5.86 -9.24 4.98
CA GLU A 119 -4.50 -9.23 5.50
C GLU A 119 -3.76 -10.51 5.10
N GLY A 120 -4.45 -11.66 5.09
CA GLY A 120 -3.90 -12.93 4.64
C GLY A 120 -3.38 -12.87 3.21
N ARG A 121 -4.17 -12.33 2.29
CA ARG A 121 -3.83 -12.21 0.87
C ARG A 121 -2.61 -11.32 0.62
N ILE A 122 -2.63 -10.12 1.20
CA ILE A 122 -1.57 -9.12 1.02
C ILE A 122 -0.30 -9.57 1.74
N SER A 123 -0.41 -9.93 3.03
CA SER A 123 0.72 -10.32 3.85
C SER A 123 1.42 -11.57 3.29
N GLN A 124 0.67 -12.57 2.85
CA GLN A 124 1.25 -13.77 2.23
C GLN A 124 2.04 -13.41 0.97
N SER A 125 1.47 -12.56 0.09
CA SER A 125 2.16 -12.15 -1.14
C SER A 125 3.43 -11.36 -0.86
N VAL A 126 3.42 -10.49 0.13
CA VAL A 126 4.60 -9.71 0.52
C VAL A 126 5.66 -10.61 1.14
N LEU A 127 5.27 -11.56 2.00
CA LEU A 127 6.19 -12.54 2.58
C LEU A 127 6.85 -13.41 1.49
N GLU A 128 6.06 -13.87 0.51
CA GLU A 128 6.59 -14.64 -0.62
C GLU A 128 7.60 -13.83 -1.45
N ILE A 129 7.31 -12.54 -1.71
CA ILE A 129 8.23 -11.65 -2.41
C ILE A 129 9.53 -11.48 -1.62
N ILE A 130 9.44 -11.20 -0.32
CA ILE A 130 10.62 -11.01 0.54
C ILE A 130 11.44 -12.29 0.63
N ALA A 131 10.79 -13.45 0.79
CA ALA A 131 11.45 -14.73 0.87
C ALA A 131 12.19 -15.11 -0.43
N ALA A 132 11.66 -14.69 -1.59
CA ALA A 132 12.30 -14.90 -2.89
C ALA A 132 13.51 -13.97 -3.13
N HIS A 133 13.65 -12.89 -2.35
CA HIS A 133 14.63 -11.83 -2.58
C HIS A 133 15.37 -11.43 -1.29
N PRO A 134 16.07 -12.36 -0.61
CA PRO A 134 16.79 -12.04 0.62
C PRO A 134 17.92 -11.04 0.31
N ASP A 135 18.02 -9.98 1.12
CA ASP A 135 19.05 -8.94 1.02
C ASP A 135 19.08 -8.20 -0.35
N GLN A 136 17.94 -8.15 -1.03
CA GLN A 136 17.82 -7.61 -2.37
C GLN A 136 16.82 -6.43 -2.40
N ARG A 137 16.88 -5.65 -3.47
CA ARG A 137 15.90 -4.58 -3.74
C ARG A 137 14.81 -5.11 -4.67
N VAL A 138 13.56 -4.91 -4.26
CA VAL A 138 12.37 -5.32 -5.00
C VAL A 138 11.42 -4.15 -5.17
N VAL A 139 10.88 -3.98 -6.37
CA VAL A 139 9.86 -2.98 -6.69
C VAL A 139 8.50 -3.66 -6.82
N VAL A 140 7.46 -3.05 -6.26
CA VAL A 140 6.07 -3.52 -6.35
C VAL A 140 5.16 -2.37 -6.72
N VAL A 141 4.53 -2.42 -7.89
CA VAL A 141 3.48 -1.47 -8.27
C VAL A 141 2.13 -1.99 -7.80
N ALA A 142 1.51 -1.22 -6.92
CA ALA A 142 0.27 -1.59 -6.26
C ALA A 142 -0.70 -0.39 -6.12
N HIS A 143 -1.45 -0.33 -5.03
CA HIS A 143 -2.53 0.61 -4.79
C HIS A 143 -2.41 1.22 -3.40
N SER A 144 -3.09 2.35 -3.18
CA SER A 144 -3.04 3.06 -1.90
C SER A 144 -3.49 2.19 -0.74
N GLY A 145 -4.62 1.46 -0.88
CA GLY A 145 -5.12 0.58 0.18
C GLY A 145 -4.17 -0.57 0.50
N VAL A 146 -3.54 -1.15 -0.52
CA VAL A 146 -2.54 -2.21 -0.34
C VAL A 146 -1.31 -1.71 0.40
N ILE A 147 -0.79 -0.53 0.02
CA ILE A 147 0.39 0.08 0.67
C ILE A 147 0.06 0.38 2.13
N SER A 148 -1.12 0.96 2.41
CA SER A 148 -1.58 1.23 3.77
C SER A 148 -1.71 -0.04 4.60
N ALA A 149 -2.27 -1.13 4.03
CA ALA A 149 -2.38 -2.41 4.69
C ALA A 149 -1.01 -3.03 5.03
N ILE A 150 -0.04 -2.93 4.11
CA ILE A 150 1.34 -3.39 4.36
C ILE A 150 1.98 -2.62 5.52
N LEU A 151 1.85 -1.30 5.53
CA LEU A 151 2.38 -0.46 6.60
C LEU A 151 1.74 -0.80 7.95
N ALA A 152 0.42 -0.87 8.00
CA ALA A 152 -0.31 -1.20 9.22
C ALA A 152 0.02 -2.61 9.75
N TRP A 153 0.34 -3.54 8.86
CA TRP A 153 0.73 -4.89 9.25
C TRP A 153 2.15 -4.97 9.83
N TYR A 154 3.10 -4.25 9.22
CA TYR A 154 4.48 -4.24 9.68
C TYR A 154 4.75 -3.31 10.86
N LEU A 155 3.92 -2.30 11.07
CA LEU A 155 4.07 -1.26 12.08
C LEU A 155 2.82 -1.22 12.97
N PRO A 156 2.59 -2.26 13.78
CA PRO A 156 1.35 -2.41 14.54
C PRO A 156 1.16 -1.30 15.59
N GLU A 157 2.23 -0.73 16.13
CA GLU A 157 2.15 0.38 17.10
C GLU A 157 1.62 1.68 16.49
N GLU A 158 1.86 1.88 15.20
CA GLU A 158 1.41 3.04 14.42
C GLU A 158 0.22 2.69 13.51
N ARG A 159 -0.37 1.52 13.70
CA ARG A 159 -1.38 0.92 12.81
C ARG A 159 -2.53 1.88 12.47
N GLY A 160 -3.08 2.54 13.48
CA GLY A 160 -4.19 3.47 13.31
C GLY A 160 -3.87 4.68 12.44
N GLU A 161 -2.59 5.04 12.27
CA GLU A 161 -2.17 6.13 11.40
C GLU A 161 -2.08 5.70 9.94
N TYR A 162 -1.61 4.48 9.68
CA TYR A 162 -1.37 3.99 8.33
C TYR A 162 -2.62 3.43 7.63
N TRP A 163 -3.55 2.82 8.34
CA TRP A 163 -4.78 2.28 7.77
C TRP A 163 -5.62 3.29 6.99
N LEU A 164 -5.59 4.55 7.41
CA LEU A 164 -6.36 5.64 6.81
C LEU A 164 -5.48 6.57 5.97
N THR A 165 -4.25 6.19 5.70
CA THR A 165 -3.32 6.96 4.90
C THR A 165 -3.55 6.70 3.42
N THR A 166 -3.50 7.76 2.63
CA THR A 166 -3.48 7.69 1.18
C THR A 166 -2.13 8.18 0.67
N VAL A 167 -1.46 7.37 -0.12
CA VAL A 167 -0.21 7.77 -0.79
C VAL A 167 -0.51 8.34 -2.19
N ARG A 168 0.32 9.27 -2.67
CA ARG A 168 0.15 9.94 -3.97
C ARG A 168 0.44 8.98 -5.14
N ASN A 169 -0.12 9.29 -6.31
CA ASN A 169 0.14 8.49 -7.52
C ASN A 169 1.63 8.51 -7.88
N CYS A 170 2.17 7.37 -8.21
CA CYS A 170 3.57 7.13 -8.49
C CYS A 170 4.54 7.56 -7.36
N SER A 171 4.06 7.79 -6.14
CA SER A 171 4.94 7.97 -5.00
C SER A 171 5.63 6.66 -4.62
N LEU A 172 6.80 6.77 -4.00
CA LEU A 172 7.57 5.66 -3.47
C LEU A 172 7.42 5.59 -1.95
N THR A 173 7.05 4.41 -1.44
CA THR A 173 7.17 4.07 -0.02
C THR A 173 8.17 2.94 0.10
N ARG A 174 9.25 3.15 0.85
CA ARG A 174 10.37 2.21 0.93
C ARG A 174 10.49 1.63 2.33
N LEU A 175 10.57 0.32 2.40
CA LEU A 175 10.73 -0.43 3.64
C LEU A 175 12.01 -1.25 3.58
N GLY A 176 12.80 -1.21 4.65
CA GLY A 176 13.88 -2.16 4.89
C GLY A 176 13.35 -3.28 5.78
N VAL A 177 13.37 -4.52 5.28
CA VAL A 177 12.85 -5.69 6.01
C VAL A 177 13.99 -6.64 6.32
N ASP A 178 14.30 -6.81 7.60
CA ASP A 178 15.28 -7.77 8.11
C ASP A 178 14.62 -8.69 9.13
N LYS A 179 14.41 -9.96 8.75
CA LYS A 179 13.79 -11.03 9.57
C LYS A 179 12.54 -10.57 10.33
N ALA A 180 12.72 -9.96 11.50
CA ALA A 180 11.64 -9.51 12.38
C ALA A 180 11.57 -7.98 12.53
N ARG A 181 12.43 -7.23 11.84
CA ARG A 181 12.47 -5.77 11.94
C ARG A 181 12.12 -5.14 10.61
N VAL A 182 11.21 -4.17 10.67
CA VAL A 182 10.87 -3.35 9.52
C VAL A 182 11.20 -1.90 9.86
N GLN A 183 11.84 -1.22 8.93
CA GLN A 183 12.19 0.19 9.01
C GLN A 183 11.60 0.92 7.81
N ILE A 184 10.92 2.05 8.05
CA ILE A 184 10.53 2.96 6.98
C ILE A 184 11.78 3.72 6.53
N LEU A 185 12.20 3.50 5.28
CA LEU A 185 13.30 4.19 4.62
C LEU A 185 12.85 5.45 3.89
N GLY A 186 11.57 5.53 3.55
CA GLY A 186 10.92 6.66 2.91
C GLY A 186 9.42 6.43 2.79
N PHE A 187 8.63 7.49 2.92
CA PHE A 187 7.18 7.42 2.88
C PHE A 187 6.61 8.46 1.93
N ASP A 188 5.75 8.01 1.01
CA ASP A 188 5.05 8.86 0.03
C ASP A 188 5.98 9.84 -0.70
N GLU A 189 7.20 9.38 -1.05
CA GLU A 189 8.23 10.20 -1.69
C GLU A 189 7.83 10.52 -3.14
N ILE A 190 7.78 11.81 -3.48
CA ILE A 190 7.44 12.32 -4.82
C ILE A 190 8.50 13.27 -5.40
N GLY A 191 9.64 13.40 -4.75
CA GLY A 191 10.69 14.33 -5.18
C GLY A 191 11.26 14.06 -6.57
N HIS A 192 10.89 12.95 -7.19
CA HIS A 192 11.23 12.59 -8.57
C HIS A 192 10.18 13.03 -9.60
N LEU A 193 9.01 13.46 -9.16
CA LEU A 193 7.93 13.95 -10.02
C LEU A 193 8.04 15.46 -10.16
N SER A 194 7.91 15.96 -11.39
CA SER A 194 7.80 17.40 -11.60
C SER A 194 6.49 17.95 -11.00
N PRO A 195 6.44 19.21 -10.54
CA PRO A 195 5.26 19.76 -9.88
C PRO A 195 3.98 19.65 -10.70
N GLU A 196 4.08 19.72 -12.03
CA GLU A 196 2.94 19.71 -12.95
C GLU A 196 2.23 18.36 -13.02
N VAL A 197 2.94 17.28 -12.67
CA VAL A 197 2.36 15.93 -12.69
C VAL A 197 1.95 15.43 -11.31
N VAL A 198 2.25 16.17 -10.24
CA VAL A 198 1.83 15.78 -8.90
C VAL A 198 0.32 15.94 -8.76
N THR A 199 -0.35 14.87 -8.38
CA THR A 199 -1.80 14.89 -8.10
C THR A 199 -2.05 15.04 -6.61
N GLU A 200 -2.91 16.02 -6.24
CA GLU A 200 -3.42 16.09 -4.87
C GLU A 200 -4.30 14.89 -4.57
N GLN A 201 -4.04 14.25 -3.45
CA GLN A 201 -4.86 13.14 -2.98
C GLN A 201 -6.02 13.68 -2.13
N ARG A 202 -7.22 13.59 -2.69
CA ARG A 202 -8.42 13.64 -1.85
C ARG A 202 -8.69 12.23 -1.33
N PRO A 203 -8.66 11.99 -0.03
CA PRO A 203 -8.99 10.67 0.52
C PRO A 203 -10.37 10.24 0.04
N ASP A 204 -10.55 8.97 -0.27
CA ASP A 204 -11.84 8.39 -0.66
C ASP A 204 -12.91 8.77 0.37
N ARG A 205 -14.19 8.81 -0.10
CA ARG A 205 -15.34 9.12 0.77
C ARG A 205 -15.42 8.19 1.98
N ALA A 206 -15.12 6.90 1.79
CA ALA A 206 -15.08 5.90 2.86
C ALA A 206 -13.97 6.21 3.88
N VAL A 207 -12.77 6.53 3.42
CA VAL A 207 -11.64 6.94 4.28
C VAL A 207 -11.95 8.24 5.02
N ARG A 208 -12.58 9.22 4.37
CA ARG A 208 -13.00 10.47 5.04
C ARG A 208 -14.05 10.22 6.11
N LEU A 209 -15.02 9.35 5.84
CA LEU A 209 -16.05 8.98 6.79
C LEU A 209 -15.46 8.23 7.98
N ALA A 210 -14.58 7.26 7.75
CA ALA A 210 -13.89 6.52 8.80
C ALA A 210 -13.05 7.45 9.69
N LYS A 211 -12.27 8.38 9.11
CA LYS A 211 -11.53 9.41 9.86
C LYS A 211 -12.46 10.31 10.70
N ALA A 212 -13.61 10.70 10.15
CA ALA A 212 -14.60 11.50 10.87
C ALA A 212 -15.19 10.73 12.05
N ILE A 213 -15.55 9.47 11.87
CA ILE A 213 -16.07 8.59 12.93
C ILE A 213 -15.01 8.41 14.03
N LEU A 214 -13.78 8.08 13.68
CA LEU A 214 -12.66 7.94 14.61
C LEU A 214 -12.40 9.21 15.42
N ALA A 215 -12.45 10.38 14.76
CA ALA A 215 -12.27 11.67 15.44
C ALA A 215 -13.38 11.94 16.46
N VAL A 216 -14.63 11.56 16.16
CA VAL A 216 -15.77 11.68 17.08
C VAL A 216 -15.59 10.72 18.27
N LEU A 217 -15.23 9.47 18.02
CA LEU A 217 -15.04 8.45 19.07
C LEU A 217 -13.89 8.80 20.02
N LYS A 218 -12.75 9.27 19.50
CA LYS A 218 -11.62 9.76 20.31
C LYS A 218 -11.99 10.95 21.21
N ARG A 219 -13.00 11.75 20.84
CA ARG A 219 -13.51 12.88 21.65
C ARG A 219 -14.63 12.50 22.62
N SER A 220 -15.18 11.29 22.49
CA SER A 220 -16.28 10.84 23.34
C SER A 220 -15.78 10.44 24.74
N PRO A 221 -16.65 10.48 25.77
CA PRO A 221 -16.30 10.00 27.12
C PRO A 221 -15.86 8.54 27.16
N LEU A 222 -16.31 7.72 26.20
CA LEU A 222 -15.91 6.32 26.04
C LEU A 222 -14.44 6.16 25.67
N GLY A 223 -13.89 7.08 24.85
CA GLY A 223 -12.47 7.07 24.49
C GLY A 223 -11.52 7.57 25.60
N ARG A 224 -12.03 8.28 26.62
CA ARG A 224 -11.23 8.82 27.75
C ARG A 224 -11.03 7.85 28.93
N ARG A 225 -11.62 6.67 28.89
CA ARG A 225 -11.46 5.69 29.97
C ARG A 225 -10.19 4.84 29.87
N ARG A 226 -9.31 5.12 28.91
CA ARG A 226 -8.07 4.36 28.66
C ARG A 226 -6.84 5.27 28.48
N ALA A 227 -6.73 6.33 29.25
CA ALA A 227 -5.49 7.09 29.43
C ALA A 227 -4.98 6.86 30.85
#